data_bd5f74b178d6adb4b6e63a77becab909
#
_entry.id   bd5f74b178d6adb4b6e63a77becab909
#
_cell.length_a   1.000
_cell.length_b   1.000
_cell.length_c   1.000
_cell.angle_alpha   90.00
_cell.angle_beta   90.00
_cell.angle_gamma   90.00
#
_symmetry.space_group_name_H-M   'P 1'
#
loop_
_entity.id
_entity.type
_entity.pdbx_description
1 polymer ?
#
loop_
_entity_poly.entity_id
_entity_poly.type
_entity_poly.pdbx_seq_one_letter_code
_entity_poly.pdbx_strand_id
1 'polypeptide(L)'
;MVSLLLHSLQVVYKNNDIRLELSRLARIVDPKMKLQGDVVFKCENVATLDPINFESPDSYLSLPKWNTKRMGSISFDFRTSEPNGLILFTHGKAQDRRDAAGKKNNKVDFFAVELLDGGLYLLLDMGSGTIKVKATQNKVNDGAWHHVDIQRDGRSGIISVDNRRTPFTASGENEILDLEGDLYLGGLPDNRVGLVLPTELWTAMLNYGYVGCIRDLFIDGRSKNIRAISESQNTTGIRPTCSKVTGKQCDSNPCKNNGVCKEGWNRFICDCTGTGFWATTCER
;
A
#
# COMPACT_ATOMS: atom_id res chain seq x y z
N MET A 1 -9.01 -22.49 20.29
CA MET A 1 -7.54 -22.56 20.11
C MET A 1 -7.13 -21.25 19.47
N VAL A 2 -6.49 -20.33 20.21
CA VAL A 2 -6.04 -19.05 19.67
C VAL A 2 -4.61 -19.25 19.19
N SER A 3 -4.39 -19.32 17.89
CA SER A 3 -3.06 -19.33 17.29
C SER A 3 -2.55 -17.90 17.22
N LEU A 4 -1.62 -17.55 18.10
CA LEU A 4 -0.91 -16.29 18.06
C LEU A 4 0.33 -16.46 17.19
N LEU A 5 0.27 -15.98 15.95
CA LEU A 5 1.44 -15.81 15.08
C LEU A 5 2.26 -14.63 15.62
N LEU A 6 3.37 -14.92 16.28
CA LEU A 6 4.20 -13.92 16.92
C LEU A 6 5.62 -13.98 16.36
N HIS A 7 5.97 -13.00 15.52
CA HIS A 7 7.39 -12.72 15.23
C HIS A 7 8.11 -12.13 16.45
N SER A 8 7.47 -11.27 17.21
CA SER A 8 7.84 -10.95 18.60
C SER A 8 6.66 -10.27 19.28
N LEU A 9 6.17 -10.81 20.39
CA LEU A 9 5.24 -10.10 21.25
C LEU A 9 6.04 -9.44 22.36
N GLN A 10 6.19 -8.13 22.25
CA GLN A 10 6.81 -7.32 23.27
C GLN A 10 5.77 -6.42 23.93
N VAL A 11 5.76 -6.41 25.25
CA VAL A 11 5.03 -5.40 26.02
C VAL A 11 6.04 -4.39 26.55
N VAL A 12 5.82 -3.13 26.22
CA VAL A 12 6.66 -2.02 26.67
C VAL A 12 5.79 -1.10 27.53
N TYR A 13 6.20 -0.81 28.73
CA TYR A 13 5.51 0.12 29.60
C TYR A 13 6.50 0.92 30.47
N LYS A 14 6.01 1.93 31.20
CA LYS A 14 6.85 2.89 31.95
C LYS A 14 7.89 3.58 31.06
N ASN A 15 7.43 4.28 30.03
CA ASN A 15 8.29 5.09 29.14
C ASN A 15 9.52 4.36 28.56
N ASN A 16 9.34 3.08 28.21
CA ASN A 16 10.38 2.18 27.69
C ASN A 16 11.36 1.57 28.72
N ASP A 17 11.18 1.79 30.02
CA ASP A 17 12.06 1.22 31.03
C ASP A 17 11.90 -0.30 31.20
N ILE A 18 10.71 -0.83 30.85
CA ILE A 18 10.42 -2.26 30.98
C ILE A 18 9.96 -2.80 29.62
N ARG A 19 10.76 -3.75 29.11
CA ARG A 19 10.42 -4.54 27.91
C ARG A 19 10.25 -6.00 28.30
N LEU A 20 9.08 -6.55 28.01
CA LEU A 20 8.76 -7.96 28.23
C LEU A 20 8.62 -8.67 26.87
N GLU A 21 9.53 -9.56 26.56
CA GLU A 21 9.44 -10.45 25.41
C GLU A 21 8.60 -11.67 25.79
N LEU A 22 7.29 -11.58 25.64
CA LEU A 22 6.35 -12.57 26.13
C LEU A 22 6.60 -13.97 25.55
N SER A 23 6.96 -14.08 24.28
CA SER A 23 7.27 -15.35 23.63
C SER A 23 8.51 -16.03 24.26
N ARG A 24 9.53 -15.24 24.57
CA ARG A 24 10.74 -15.75 25.23
C ARG A 24 10.45 -16.16 26.67
N LEU A 25 9.78 -15.28 27.44
CA LEU A 25 9.43 -15.54 28.82
C LEU A 25 8.56 -16.80 28.97
N ALA A 26 7.62 -17.00 28.04
CA ALA A 26 6.77 -18.17 28.01
C ALA A 26 7.55 -19.48 27.75
N ARG A 27 8.52 -19.43 26.81
CA ARG A 27 9.36 -20.62 26.51
C ARG A 27 10.26 -21.05 27.65
N ILE A 28 10.81 -20.10 28.42
CA ILE A 28 11.68 -20.38 29.56
C ILE A 28 10.91 -20.63 30.87
N VAL A 29 9.57 -20.60 30.81
CA VAL A 29 8.68 -20.71 31.97
C VAL A 29 9.09 -19.73 33.08
N ASP A 30 9.28 -18.46 32.72
CA ASP A 30 9.70 -17.42 33.66
C ASP A 30 8.67 -17.29 34.80
N PRO A 31 9.11 -17.32 36.08
CA PRO A 31 8.18 -17.25 37.22
C PRO A 31 7.38 -15.95 37.30
N LYS A 32 7.78 -14.92 36.57
CA LYS A 32 7.04 -13.63 36.46
C LYS A 32 5.90 -13.71 35.47
N MET A 33 5.74 -14.82 34.75
CA MET A 33 4.70 -15.00 33.74
C MET A 33 3.88 -16.24 33.99
N LYS A 34 2.58 -16.10 34.10
CA LYS A 34 1.64 -17.21 34.21
C LYS A 34 0.95 -17.44 32.87
N LEU A 35 1.15 -18.61 32.28
CA LEU A 35 0.39 -19.08 31.13
C LEU A 35 -0.90 -19.74 31.61
N GLN A 36 -2.01 -19.41 30.99
CA GLN A 36 -3.31 -19.99 31.28
C GLN A 36 -3.98 -20.42 29.97
N GLY A 37 -4.33 -21.73 29.89
CA GLY A 37 -4.84 -22.37 28.68
C GLY A 37 -3.75 -23.04 27.82
N ASP A 38 -4.18 -23.70 26.74
CA ASP A 38 -3.27 -24.37 25.80
C ASP A 38 -2.59 -23.36 24.88
N VAL A 39 -1.36 -22.98 25.22
CA VAL A 39 -0.55 -22.07 24.41
C VAL A 39 0.48 -22.89 23.65
N VAL A 40 0.31 -23.01 22.35
CA VAL A 40 1.26 -23.70 21.46
C VAL A 40 2.10 -22.64 20.74
N PHE A 41 3.41 -22.66 20.99
CA PHE A 41 4.37 -21.88 20.21
C PHE A 41 4.70 -22.64 18.94
N LYS A 42 4.05 -22.29 17.84
CA LYS A 42 4.47 -22.71 16.51
C LYS A 42 5.27 -21.57 15.88
N CYS A 43 6.55 -21.81 15.58
CA CYS A 43 7.14 -21.16 14.44
C CYS A 43 6.53 -21.88 13.23
N GLU A 44 5.39 -21.42 12.74
CA GLU A 44 5.11 -21.69 11.37
C GLU A 44 6.23 -20.98 10.62
N ASN A 45 6.94 -21.71 9.74
CA ASN A 45 7.57 -21.07 8.61
C ASN A 45 6.41 -20.34 7.93
N VAL A 46 6.24 -19.06 8.24
CA VAL A 46 5.44 -18.17 7.41
C VAL A 46 6.17 -18.29 6.09
N ALA A 47 5.65 -19.13 5.21
CA ALA A 47 6.13 -19.16 3.85
C ALA A 47 6.15 -17.70 3.46
N THR A 48 7.33 -17.18 3.17
CA THR A 48 7.49 -15.86 2.56
C THR A 48 6.48 -15.87 1.44
N LEU A 49 5.37 -15.14 1.63
CA LEU A 49 4.29 -15.16 0.65
C LEU A 49 4.95 -14.67 -0.62
N ASP A 50 5.06 -15.59 -1.56
CA ASP A 50 5.82 -15.38 -2.79
C ASP A 50 5.47 -14.03 -3.41
N PRO A 51 6.47 -13.23 -3.80
CA PRO A 51 6.22 -11.94 -4.39
C PRO A 51 5.48 -12.09 -5.71
N ILE A 52 4.65 -11.10 -6.03
CA ILE A 52 4.13 -10.87 -7.36
C ILE A 52 4.79 -9.62 -7.95
N ASN A 53 4.93 -9.61 -9.26
CA ASN A 53 5.51 -8.51 -10.02
C ASN A 53 4.45 -7.89 -10.94
N PHE A 54 4.17 -6.61 -10.75
CA PHE A 54 3.37 -5.79 -11.64
C PHE A 54 4.29 -5.28 -12.75
N GLU A 55 4.06 -5.68 -13.99
CA GLU A 55 4.92 -5.35 -15.13
C GLU A 55 4.45 -4.11 -15.89
N SER A 56 3.17 -3.76 -15.74
CA SER A 56 2.53 -2.65 -16.43
C SER A 56 1.75 -1.77 -15.45
N PRO A 57 1.68 -0.46 -15.67
CA PRO A 57 0.84 0.44 -14.87
C PRO A 57 -0.67 0.16 -15.02
N ASP A 58 -1.07 -0.65 -15.99
CA ASP A 58 -2.46 -1.05 -16.21
C ASP A 58 -2.84 -2.32 -15.43
N SER A 59 -1.86 -2.94 -14.75
CA SER A 59 -2.05 -4.16 -13.98
C SER A 59 -2.60 -3.86 -12.59
N TYR A 60 -3.57 -4.63 -12.12
CA TYR A 60 -4.13 -4.51 -10.78
C TYR A 60 -4.67 -5.84 -10.26
N LEU A 61 -4.82 -5.94 -8.94
CA LEU A 61 -5.60 -6.99 -8.26
C LEU A 61 -6.78 -6.36 -7.54
N SER A 62 -7.92 -7.02 -7.60
CA SER A 62 -9.08 -6.71 -6.76
C SER A 62 -9.13 -7.68 -5.58
N LEU A 63 -9.07 -7.13 -4.37
CA LEU A 63 -9.26 -7.88 -3.14
C LEU A 63 -10.64 -7.57 -2.57
N PRO A 64 -11.20 -8.49 -1.77
CA PRO A 64 -12.46 -8.24 -1.09
C PRO A 64 -12.41 -6.97 -0.23
N LYS A 65 -13.56 -6.34 -0.07
CA LYS A 65 -13.79 -5.18 0.79
C LYS A 65 -13.01 -5.28 2.12
N TRP A 66 -12.31 -4.22 2.46
CA TRP A 66 -11.68 -4.08 3.77
C TRP A 66 -12.69 -3.60 4.81
N ASN A 67 -13.10 -4.51 5.69
CA ASN A 67 -14.09 -4.23 6.73
C ASN A 67 -13.47 -3.51 7.94
N THR A 68 -12.81 -2.38 7.68
CA THR A 68 -12.31 -1.50 8.73
C THR A 68 -13.36 -0.45 9.06
N LYS A 69 -13.78 -0.37 10.32
CA LYS A 69 -14.69 0.69 10.79
C LYS A 69 -13.88 1.68 11.65
N ARG A 70 -13.67 1.35 12.91
CA ARG A 70 -12.91 2.18 13.84
C ARG A 70 -11.42 1.87 13.79
N MET A 71 -11.06 0.61 13.73
CA MET A 71 -9.67 0.15 13.75
C MET A 71 -9.35 -0.64 12.49
N GLY A 72 -8.11 -0.56 12.05
CA GLY A 72 -7.63 -1.36 10.94
C GLY A 72 -6.13 -1.26 10.76
N SER A 73 -5.56 -2.29 10.14
CA SER A 73 -4.13 -2.32 9.81
C SER A 73 -3.89 -2.94 8.44
N ILE A 74 -2.91 -2.40 7.74
CA ILE A 74 -2.39 -2.96 6.49
C ILE A 74 -0.87 -2.93 6.56
N SER A 75 -0.23 -4.05 6.25
CA SER A 75 1.21 -4.09 6.05
C SER A 75 1.58 -4.88 4.81
N PHE A 76 2.65 -4.49 4.16
CA PHE A 76 3.20 -5.14 2.97
C PHE A 76 4.64 -4.73 2.73
N ASP A 77 5.36 -5.52 1.93
CA ASP A 77 6.65 -5.15 1.39
C ASP A 77 6.50 -4.80 -0.09
N PHE A 78 7.18 -3.76 -0.54
CA PHE A 78 7.24 -3.39 -1.95
C PHE A 78 8.66 -3.14 -2.42
N ARG A 79 8.87 -3.26 -3.73
CA ARG A 79 10.16 -3.05 -4.39
C ARG A 79 9.95 -2.49 -5.78
N THR A 80 10.54 -1.34 -6.08
CA THR A 80 10.40 -0.69 -7.40
C THR A 80 11.58 0.21 -7.73
N SER A 81 11.74 0.54 -9.01
CA SER A 81 12.59 1.64 -9.50
C SER A 81 11.73 2.78 -10.07
N GLU A 82 10.40 2.63 -10.10
CA GLU A 82 9.49 3.64 -10.63
C GLU A 82 9.25 4.76 -9.61
N PRO A 83 9.30 6.02 -10.04
CA PRO A 83 9.09 7.15 -9.12
C PRO A 83 7.63 7.37 -8.73
N ASN A 84 6.69 6.90 -9.56
CA ASN A 84 5.26 7.12 -9.37
C ASN A 84 4.49 5.82 -9.52
N GLY A 85 3.42 5.65 -8.74
CA GLY A 85 2.54 4.50 -8.86
C GLY A 85 1.50 4.41 -7.76
N LEU A 86 0.28 4.04 -8.12
CA LEU A 86 -0.79 3.74 -7.18
C LEU A 86 -0.57 2.35 -6.60
N ILE A 87 -0.25 2.26 -5.32
CA ILE A 87 -0.02 0.97 -4.66
C ILE A 87 -1.33 0.37 -4.18
N LEU A 88 -2.17 1.18 -3.52
CA LEU A 88 -3.36 0.69 -2.85
C LEU A 88 -4.47 1.75 -2.88
N PHE A 89 -5.72 1.32 -3.18
CA PHE A 89 -6.88 2.20 -3.18
C PHE A 89 -8.16 1.44 -2.82
N THR A 90 -8.99 2.07 -2.01
CA THR A 90 -10.37 1.65 -1.75
C THR A 90 -11.21 2.86 -1.35
N HIS A 91 -12.52 2.79 -1.59
CA HIS A 91 -13.43 3.88 -1.26
C HIS A 91 -14.79 3.37 -0.76
N GLY A 92 -15.53 4.26 -0.11
CA GLY A 92 -16.90 4.04 0.31
C GLY A 92 -17.93 4.30 -0.79
N LYS A 93 -19.19 4.24 -0.43
CA LYS A 93 -20.29 4.70 -1.30
C LYS A 93 -20.41 6.22 -1.24
N ALA A 94 -20.77 6.81 -2.38
CA ALA A 94 -21.20 8.21 -2.40
C ALA A 94 -22.40 8.35 -1.45
N GLN A 95 -22.19 9.04 -0.33
CA GLN A 95 -23.28 9.37 0.59
C GLN A 95 -23.92 10.64 0.11
N ASP A 96 -25.26 10.66 -0.02
CA ASP A 96 -26.04 11.88 -0.26
C ASP A 96 -26.00 12.79 0.99
N ARG A 97 -24.81 13.17 1.43
CA ARG A 97 -24.65 14.16 2.50
C ARG A 97 -24.90 15.53 1.91
N ARG A 98 -25.85 16.25 2.46
CA ARG A 98 -26.04 17.67 2.20
C ARG A 98 -25.21 18.46 3.20
N ASP A 99 -24.44 19.43 2.72
CA ASP A 99 -23.78 20.38 3.61
C ASP A 99 -24.83 21.27 4.31
N ALA A 100 -24.38 22.09 5.27
CA ALA A 100 -25.26 23.02 5.98
C ALA A 100 -25.98 24.02 5.06
N ALA A 101 -25.55 24.17 3.80
CA ALA A 101 -26.15 25.00 2.76
C ALA A 101 -27.09 24.20 1.84
N GLY A 102 -27.34 22.91 2.11
CA GLY A 102 -28.20 22.03 1.30
C GLY A 102 -27.61 21.56 -0.01
N LYS A 103 -26.33 21.84 -0.28
CA LYS A 103 -25.62 21.44 -1.48
C LYS A 103 -25.19 19.97 -1.36
N LYS A 104 -25.53 19.16 -2.37
CA LYS A 104 -25.09 17.76 -2.44
C LYS A 104 -23.57 17.68 -2.37
N ASN A 105 -23.06 17.10 -1.29
CA ASN A 105 -21.64 16.89 -1.12
C ASN A 105 -21.38 15.40 -1.39
N ASN A 106 -20.87 15.07 -2.57
CA ASN A 106 -20.53 13.72 -2.98
C ASN A 106 -19.19 13.25 -2.36
N LYS A 107 -18.90 13.68 -1.12
CA LYS A 107 -17.69 13.22 -0.43
C LYS A 107 -17.84 11.75 -0.07
N VAL A 108 -16.84 11.01 -0.42
CA VAL A 108 -16.74 9.55 -0.22
C VAL A 108 -15.54 9.31 0.66
N ASP A 109 -15.73 8.49 1.70
CA ASP A 109 -14.59 8.01 2.47
C ASP A 109 -13.66 7.23 1.55
N PHE A 110 -12.36 7.41 1.67
CA PHE A 110 -11.39 6.63 0.92
C PHE A 110 -10.08 6.47 1.67
N PHE A 111 -9.34 5.45 1.25
CA PHE A 111 -8.01 5.15 1.73
C PHE A 111 -7.11 4.82 0.54
N ALA A 112 -5.93 5.43 0.46
CA ALA A 112 -4.99 5.21 -0.62
C ALA A 112 -3.54 5.27 -0.14
N VAL A 113 -2.68 4.53 -0.85
CA VAL A 113 -1.22 4.60 -0.73
C VAL A 113 -0.65 4.77 -2.13
N GLU A 114 0.14 5.82 -2.35
CA GLU A 114 0.76 6.12 -3.64
C GLU A 114 2.23 6.48 -3.52
N LEU A 115 2.98 6.20 -4.57
CA LEU A 115 4.32 6.75 -4.80
C LEU A 115 4.22 8.00 -5.66
N LEU A 116 4.87 9.08 -5.22
CA LEU A 116 5.03 10.30 -6.01
C LEU A 116 6.48 10.79 -5.89
N ASP A 117 7.14 10.96 -7.03
CA ASP A 117 8.55 11.33 -7.12
C ASP A 117 9.46 10.50 -6.19
N GLY A 118 9.18 9.21 -6.10
CA GLY A 118 9.90 8.26 -5.24
C GLY A 118 9.57 8.34 -3.75
N GLY A 119 8.71 9.23 -3.32
CA GLY A 119 8.22 9.30 -1.94
C GLY A 119 6.92 8.51 -1.76
N LEU A 120 6.74 7.87 -0.61
CA LEU A 120 5.50 7.18 -0.26
C LEU A 120 4.55 8.11 0.49
N TYR A 121 3.29 8.12 0.06
CA TYR A 121 2.22 8.95 0.63
C TYR A 121 1.01 8.09 1.02
N LEU A 122 0.45 8.41 2.17
CA LEU A 122 -0.86 7.96 2.61
C LEU A 122 -1.87 9.06 2.37
N LEU A 123 -3.02 8.72 1.76
CA LEU A 123 -4.18 9.60 1.63
C LEU A 123 -5.37 8.96 2.34
N LEU A 124 -6.09 9.74 3.10
CA LEU A 124 -7.25 9.30 3.86
C LEU A 124 -8.29 10.42 3.92
N ASP A 125 -9.54 10.10 3.63
CA ASP A 125 -10.70 10.95 3.91
C ASP A 125 -11.76 10.15 4.66
N MET A 126 -12.25 10.70 5.75
CA MET A 126 -13.32 10.12 6.58
C MET A 126 -14.58 11.00 6.52
N GLY A 127 -14.79 11.68 5.37
CA GLY A 127 -15.95 12.54 5.12
C GLY A 127 -15.77 14.01 5.50
N SER A 128 -14.63 14.41 6.06
CA SER A 128 -14.38 15.79 6.52
C SER A 128 -13.20 16.48 5.81
N GLY A 129 -12.66 15.86 4.80
CA GLY A 129 -11.57 16.38 3.98
C GLY A 129 -10.35 15.47 4.00
N THR A 130 -9.70 15.42 2.86
CA THR A 130 -8.54 14.56 2.61
C THR A 130 -7.32 15.04 3.39
N ILE A 131 -6.66 14.12 4.06
CA ILE A 131 -5.28 14.29 4.51
C ILE A 131 -4.33 13.59 3.54
N LYS A 132 -3.18 14.19 3.30
CA LYS A 132 -2.07 13.60 2.52
C LYS A 132 -0.79 13.66 3.34
N VAL A 133 -0.28 12.50 3.70
CA VAL A 133 0.84 12.35 4.63
C VAL A 133 2.03 11.75 3.90
N LYS A 134 3.14 12.45 3.86
CA LYS A 134 4.41 11.92 3.34
C LYS A 134 5.07 11.03 4.39
N ALA A 135 5.13 9.73 4.12
CA ALA A 135 5.67 8.74 5.04
C ALA A 135 7.20 8.60 4.99
N THR A 136 7.83 9.07 3.92
CA THR A 136 9.28 8.92 3.68
C THR A 136 10.00 10.25 3.59
N GLN A 137 11.27 10.31 4.01
CA GLN A 137 12.16 11.45 3.75
C GLN A 137 12.95 11.24 2.47
N ASN A 138 13.52 10.06 2.33
CA ASN A 138 14.29 9.66 1.17
C ASN A 138 13.39 9.01 0.14
N LYS A 139 13.89 8.90 -1.09
CA LYS A 139 13.24 8.14 -2.15
C LYS A 139 13.34 6.65 -1.84
N VAL A 140 12.25 5.92 -2.08
CA VAL A 140 12.11 4.47 -1.88
C VAL A 140 11.89 3.72 -3.19
N ASN A 141 12.28 4.34 -4.30
CA ASN A 141 12.31 3.72 -5.64
C ASN A 141 13.74 3.34 -6.04
N ASP A 142 14.53 2.86 -5.09
CA ASP A 142 15.94 2.48 -5.24
C ASP A 142 16.15 1.04 -5.68
N GLY A 143 15.06 0.28 -5.87
CA GLY A 143 15.10 -1.13 -6.23
C GLY A 143 15.38 -2.09 -5.07
N ALA A 144 15.42 -1.60 -3.82
CA ALA A 144 15.43 -2.42 -2.62
C ALA A 144 14.02 -2.74 -2.12
N TRP A 145 13.91 -3.72 -1.22
CA TRP A 145 12.67 -3.99 -0.51
C TRP A 145 12.45 -2.99 0.61
N HIS A 146 11.25 -2.41 0.67
CA HIS A 146 10.80 -1.52 1.73
C HIS A 146 9.56 -2.11 2.40
N HIS A 147 9.54 -2.06 3.73
CA HIS A 147 8.42 -2.51 4.54
C HIS A 147 7.49 -1.35 4.90
N VAL A 148 6.19 -1.53 4.68
CA VAL A 148 5.15 -0.56 5.06
C VAL A 148 4.24 -1.20 6.10
N ASP A 149 3.99 -0.49 7.20
CA ASP A 149 3.02 -0.86 8.22
C ASP A 149 2.15 0.35 8.56
N ILE A 150 0.85 0.20 8.42
CA ILE A 150 -0.16 1.24 8.66
C ILE A 150 -1.11 0.73 9.72
N GLN A 151 -1.23 1.48 10.81
CA GLN A 151 -2.14 1.17 11.90
C GLN A 151 -3.01 2.38 12.19
N ARG A 152 -4.32 2.19 12.29
CA ARG A 152 -5.29 3.23 12.55
C ARG A 152 -6.24 2.83 13.68
N ASP A 153 -6.51 3.77 14.60
CA ASP A 153 -7.58 3.71 15.60
C ASP A 153 -8.32 5.05 15.58
N GLY A 154 -9.60 5.00 15.22
CA GLY A 154 -10.40 6.19 15.01
C GLY A 154 -9.82 7.07 13.90
N ARG A 155 -9.61 8.35 14.21
CA ARG A 155 -8.99 9.33 13.30
C ARG A 155 -7.48 9.26 13.26
N SER A 156 -6.87 8.71 14.31
CA SER A 156 -5.42 8.74 14.49
C SER A 156 -4.79 7.43 14.04
N GLY A 157 -3.56 7.51 13.60
CA GLY A 157 -2.80 6.34 13.21
C GLY A 157 -1.33 6.64 12.99
N ILE A 158 -0.62 5.62 12.58
CA ILE A 158 0.80 5.68 12.27
C ILE A 158 1.01 4.93 10.96
N ILE A 159 1.73 5.57 10.03
CA ILE A 159 2.35 4.87 8.91
C ILE A 159 3.84 4.75 9.16
N SER A 160 4.35 3.53 9.09
CA SER A 160 5.77 3.23 9.22
C SER A 160 6.31 2.75 7.87
N VAL A 161 7.40 3.31 7.43
CA VAL A 161 8.17 2.82 6.28
C VAL A 161 9.56 2.46 6.79
N ASP A 162 9.92 1.18 6.70
CA ASP A 162 11.09 0.60 7.32
C ASP A 162 11.13 0.93 8.83
N ASN A 163 12.10 1.73 9.26
CA ASN A 163 12.24 2.12 10.67
C ASN A 163 11.63 3.50 10.98
N ARG A 164 11.05 4.20 9.99
CA ARG A 164 10.50 5.54 10.19
C ARG A 164 9.01 5.47 10.46
N ARG A 165 8.60 6.04 11.58
CA ARG A 165 7.20 6.17 12.00
C ARG A 165 6.71 7.59 11.76
N THR A 166 5.61 7.74 11.05
CA THR A 166 4.97 9.03 10.78
C THR A 166 3.53 8.98 11.30
N PRO A 167 3.21 9.75 12.34
CA PRO A 167 1.84 9.81 12.84
C PRO A 167 0.96 10.63 11.90
N PHE A 168 -0.33 10.30 11.87
CA PHE A 168 -1.35 11.06 11.16
C PHE A 168 -2.64 11.17 11.95
N THR A 169 -3.43 12.19 11.64
CA THR A 169 -4.78 12.35 12.18
C THR A 169 -5.69 12.86 11.07
N ALA A 170 -6.79 12.14 10.82
CA ALA A 170 -7.79 12.52 9.82
C ALA A 170 -8.53 13.80 10.23
N SER A 171 -9.01 14.55 9.23
CA SER A 171 -9.80 15.77 9.44
C SER A 171 -11.15 15.47 10.05
N GLY A 172 -11.72 16.45 10.76
CA GLY A 172 -13.05 16.38 11.37
C GLY A 172 -13.09 15.56 12.66
N GLU A 173 -14.28 15.10 13.04
CA GLU A 173 -14.53 14.38 14.29
C GLU A 173 -14.94 12.91 14.09
N ASN A 174 -15.19 12.50 12.85
CA ASN A 174 -15.62 11.15 12.54
C ASN A 174 -14.50 10.14 12.78
N GLU A 175 -14.76 9.11 13.59
CA GLU A 175 -13.81 8.03 13.90
C GLU A 175 -14.03 6.77 13.05
N ILE A 176 -15.09 6.76 12.24
CA ILE A 176 -15.48 5.61 11.41
C ILE A 176 -15.02 5.86 9.97
N LEU A 177 -14.30 4.90 9.42
CA LEU A 177 -13.96 4.84 8.00
C LEU A 177 -14.88 3.83 7.32
N ASP A 178 -15.75 4.31 6.45
CA ASP A 178 -16.80 3.51 5.84
C ASP A 178 -16.46 3.19 4.38
N LEU A 179 -15.78 2.07 4.18
CA LEU A 179 -15.35 1.57 2.88
C LEU A 179 -16.31 0.49 2.39
N GLU A 180 -16.80 0.61 1.18
CA GLU A 180 -17.78 -0.31 0.58
C GLU A 180 -17.27 -0.98 -0.71
N GLY A 181 -16.28 -0.38 -1.37
CA GLY A 181 -15.68 -0.91 -2.59
C GLY A 181 -14.64 -1.98 -2.32
N ASP A 182 -14.22 -2.62 -3.39
CA ASP A 182 -13.08 -3.53 -3.37
C ASP A 182 -11.80 -2.78 -2.97
N LEU A 183 -10.83 -3.52 -2.47
CA LEU A 183 -9.49 -3.03 -2.23
C LEU A 183 -8.63 -3.33 -3.46
N TYR A 184 -8.26 -2.31 -4.20
CA TYR A 184 -7.41 -2.42 -5.37
C TYR A 184 -5.94 -2.33 -4.98
N LEU A 185 -5.13 -3.25 -5.50
CA LEU A 185 -3.69 -3.33 -5.31
C LEU A 185 -2.99 -3.19 -6.66
N GLY A 186 -2.04 -2.27 -6.76
CA GLY A 186 -1.18 -2.05 -7.94
C GLY A 186 -1.75 -1.10 -8.98
N GLY A 187 -3.05 -0.88 -9.02
CA GLY A 187 -3.71 -0.04 -10.01
C GLY A 187 -5.22 -0.10 -9.90
N LEU A 188 -5.90 0.35 -10.93
CA LEU A 188 -7.35 0.41 -11.03
C LEU A 188 -7.83 -0.24 -12.33
N PRO A 189 -9.07 -0.77 -12.36
CA PRO A 189 -9.65 -1.28 -13.59
C PRO A 189 -9.82 -0.19 -14.66
N ASP A 190 -9.71 -0.56 -15.94
CA ASP A 190 -9.95 0.34 -17.06
C ASP A 190 -11.37 0.89 -17.05
N ASN A 191 -12.33 0.03 -16.76
CA ASN A 191 -13.71 0.43 -16.54
C ASN A 191 -13.86 0.99 -15.11
N ARG A 192 -13.89 2.31 -15.01
CA ARG A 192 -14.01 3.05 -13.74
C ARG A 192 -15.45 3.38 -13.35
N VAL A 193 -16.42 2.72 -13.95
CA VAL A 193 -17.84 2.90 -13.60
C VAL A 193 -18.03 2.52 -12.13
N GLY A 194 -18.55 3.46 -11.34
CA GLY A 194 -18.77 3.28 -9.90
C GLY A 194 -17.57 3.62 -9.02
N LEU A 195 -16.38 3.88 -9.57
CA LEU A 195 -15.25 4.39 -8.81
C LEU A 195 -15.39 5.90 -8.59
N VAL A 196 -15.22 6.33 -7.35
CA VAL A 196 -15.12 7.74 -6.99
C VAL A 196 -13.67 8.06 -6.69
N LEU A 197 -13.01 8.73 -7.63
CA LEU A 197 -11.58 9.06 -7.50
C LEU A 197 -11.43 10.46 -6.91
N PRO A 198 -10.72 10.59 -5.78
CA PRO A 198 -10.40 11.88 -5.20
C PRO A 198 -9.38 12.64 -6.08
N THR A 199 -9.56 13.95 -6.20
CA THR A 199 -8.68 14.81 -7.02
C THR A 199 -7.25 14.89 -6.47
N GLU A 200 -7.07 14.63 -5.19
CA GLU A 200 -5.79 14.62 -4.49
C GLU A 200 -4.95 13.38 -4.80
N LEU A 201 -5.57 12.33 -5.32
CA LEU A 201 -4.91 11.06 -5.68
C LEU A 201 -4.40 11.12 -7.13
N TRP A 202 -3.27 11.75 -7.33
CA TRP A 202 -2.72 12.06 -8.64
C TRP A 202 -2.39 10.82 -9.47
N THR A 203 -1.87 9.77 -8.85
CA THR A 203 -1.55 8.53 -9.57
C THR A 203 -2.79 7.90 -10.20
N ALA A 204 -3.93 7.92 -9.50
CA ALA A 204 -5.19 7.43 -10.04
C ALA A 204 -5.73 8.33 -11.17
N MET A 205 -5.61 9.65 -11.03
CA MET A 205 -6.06 10.61 -12.02
C MET A 205 -5.25 10.54 -13.32
N LEU A 206 -3.94 10.25 -13.21
CA LEU A 206 -3.01 10.19 -14.34
C LEU A 206 -2.79 8.77 -14.89
N ASN A 207 -3.52 7.77 -14.38
CA ASN A 207 -3.35 6.35 -14.74
C ASN A 207 -1.95 5.81 -14.47
N TYR A 208 -1.31 6.27 -13.41
CA TYR A 208 -0.04 5.72 -12.96
C TYR A 208 -0.30 4.58 -11.97
N GLY A 209 -0.51 3.37 -12.48
CA GLY A 209 -0.49 2.17 -11.64
C GLY A 209 0.93 1.86 -11.17
N TYR A 210 1.04 1.04 -10.15
CA TYR A 210 2.29 0.60 -9.58
C TYR A 210 2.98 -0.41 -10.50
N VAL A 211 4.27 -0.22 -10.74
CA VAL A 211 5.13 -1.17 -11.45
C VAL A 211 6.27 -1.58 -10.53
N GLY A 212 6.40 -2.88 -10.28
CA GLY A 212 7.33 -3.42 -9.31
C GLY A 212 6.77 -4.64 -8.60
N CYS A 213 7.41 -5.03 -7.51
CA CYS A 213 7.05 -6.21 -6.76
C CYS A 213 6.37 -5.87 -5.44
N ILE A 214 5.38 -6.68 -5.05
CA ILE A 214 4.74 -6.65 -3.74
C ILE A 214 4.76 -8.06 -3.16
N ARG A 215 4.98 -8.17 -1.85
CA ARG A 215 4.88 -9.41 -1.08
C ARG A 215 4.35 -9.13 0.33
N ASP A 216 4.07 -10.19 1.05
CA ASP A 216 3.76 -10.17 2.49
C ASP A 216 2.63 -9.19 2.84
N LEU A 217 1.53 -9.19 2.03
CA LEU A 217 0.36 -8.37 2.31
C LEU A 217 -0.45 -8.96 3.45
N PHE A 218 -0.59 -8.17 4.51
CA PHE A 218 -1.45 -8.46 5.66
C PHE A 218 -2.52 -7.39 5.78
N ILE A 219 -3.75 -7.80 6.01
CA ILE A 219 -4.88 -6.92 6.31
C ILE A 219 -5.48 -7.37 7.64
N ASP A 220 -5.51 -6.47 8.61
CA ASP A 220 -5.96 -6.75 10.00
C ASP A 220 -5.26 -7.98 10.59
N GLY A 221 -3.94 -8.08 10.38
CA GLY A 221 -3.09 -9.17 10.85
C GLY A 221 -3.28 -10.51 10.12
N ARG A 222 -4.10 -10.56 9.07
CA ARG A 222 -4.33 -11.76 8.27
C ARG A 222 -3.59 -11.67 6.94
N SER A 223 -2.74 -12.65 6.67
CA SER A 223 -2.02 -12.74 5.41
C SER A 223 -2.97 -12.92 4.22
N LYS A 224 -2.64 -12.29 3.09
CA LYS A 224 -3.34 -12.44 1.82
C LYS A 224 -2.41 -13.12 0.82
N ASN A 225 -2.82 -14.27 0.33
CA ASN A 225 -2.09 -14.95 -0.74
C ASN A 225 -2.35 -14.26 -2.08
N ILE A 226 -1.62 -13.15 -2.31
CA ILE A 226 -1.77 -12.32 -3.51
C ILE A 226 -1.42 -13.06 -4.79
N ARG A 227 -0.54 -14.09 -4.74
CA ARG A 227 -0.26 -14.96 -5.87
C ARG A 227 -1.49 -15.77 -6.27
N ALA A 228 -2.11 -16.49 -5.33
CA ALA A 228 -3.31 -17.27 -5.61
C ALA A 228 -4.47 -16.37 -6.08
N ILE A 229 -4.60 -15.16 -5.55
CA ILE A 229 -5.58 -14.17 -6.00
C ILE A 229 -5.30 -13.78 -7.45
N SER A 230 -4.05 -13.47 -7.80
CA SER A 230 -3.65 -13.13 -9.17
C SER A 230 -3.94 -14.26 -10.16
N GLU A 231 -3.61 -15.48 -9.80
CA GLU A 231 -3.90 -16.67 -10.61
C GLU A 231 -5.40 -16.87 -10.82
N SER A 232 -6.21 -16.71 -9.76
CA SER A 232 -7.67 -16.87 -9.83
C SER A 232 -8.35 -15.79 -10.68
N GLN A 233 -7.81 -14.57 -10.70
CA GLN A 233 -8.33 -13.46 -11.51
C GLN A 233 -7.80 -13.46 -12.95
N ASN A 234 -6.85 -14.35 -13.26
CA ASN A 234 -6.18 -14.42 -14.58
C ASN A 234 -5.70 -13.02 -15.04
N THR A 235 -5.09 -12.28 -14.14
CA THR A 235 -4.68 -10.89 -14.37
C THR A 235 -3.54 -10.80 -15.36
N THR A 236 -3.71 -9.98 -16.39
CA THR A 236 -2.65 -9.67 -17.35
C THR A 236 -1.62 -8.73 -16.72
N GLY A 237 -0.34 -8.91 -17.09
CA GLY A 237 0.74 -8.04 -16.62
C GLY A 237 1.16 -8.23 -15.16
N ILE A 238 0.73 -9.34 -14.52
CA ILE A 238 1.22 -9.74 -13.20
C ILE A 238 1.94 -11.09 -13.32
N ARG A 239 3.16 -11.17 -12.82
CA ARG A 239 3.95 -12.41 -12.79
C ARG A 239 4.22 -12.89 -11.37
N PRO A 240 4.33 -14.20 -11.18
CA PRO A 240 4.58 -14.81 -9.86
C PRO A 240 6.05 -14.74 -9.39
N THR A 241 6.91 -13.99 -10.08
CA THR A 241 8.35 -13.90 -9.77
C THR A 241 8.79 -12.44 -9.72
N CYS A 242 9.60 -12.08 -8.73
CA CYS A 242 10.19 -10.76 -8.61
C CYS A 242 11.66 -10.80 -9.03
N SER A 243 11.92 -10.72 -10.32
CA SER A 243 13.28 -10.62 -10.86
C SER A 243 13.50 -9.28 -11.54
N LYS A 244 14.59 -8.59 -11.18
CA LYS A 244 15.04 -7.40 -11.91
C LYS A 244 15.92 -7.87 -13.06
N VAL A 245 15.59 -7.45 -14.28
CA VAL A 245 16.41 -7.69 -15.46
C VAL A 245 17.68 -6.86 -15.33
N THR A 246 18.84 -7.47 -15.56
CA THR A 246 20.16 -6.82 -15.42
C THR A 246 20.53 -5.92 -16.59
N GLY A 247 19.76 -5.94 -17.70
CA GLY A 247 19.99 -5.09 -18.87
C GLY A 247 19.52 -3.65 -18.64
N LYS A 248 20.26 -2.70 -19.21
CA LYS A 248 19.82 -1.30 -19.26
C LYS A 248 18.81 -1.14 -20.39
N GLN A 249 17.60 -0.78 -20.06
CA GLN A 249 16.50 -0.66 -21.02
C GLN A 249 16.67 0.56 -21.94
N CYS A 250 17.39 1.58 -21.47
CA CYS A 250 17.69 2.78 -22.24
C CYS A 250 18.80 2.61 -23.28
N ASP A 251 19.59 1.55 -23.24
CA ASP A 251 20.70 1.32 -24.21
C ASP A 251 20.19 1.18 -25.65
N SER A 252 18.93 0.80 -25.85
CA SER A 252 18.26 0.75 -27.15
C SER A 252 17.85 2.11 -27.73
N ASN A 253 18.06 3.21 -26.98
CA ASN A 253 17.62 4.57 -27.32
C ASN A 253 16.15 4.65 -27.76
N PRO A 254 15.19 4.19 -26.94
CA PRO A 254 13.80 4.06 -27.34
C PRO A 254 13.08 5.40 -27.48
N CYS A 255 13.54 6.45 -26.79
CA CYS A 255 12.90 7.75 -26.75
C CYS A 255 13.24 8.57 -28.01
N LYS A 256 12.21 9.14 -28.65
CA LYS A 256 12.30 9.96 -29.86
C LYS A 256 12.28 11.44 -29.53
N ASN A 257 12.53 12.27 -30.56
CA ASN A 257 12.36 13.72 -30.49
C ASN A 257 13.03 14.37 -29.27
N ASN A 258 14.25 13.94 -28.93
CA ASN A 258 15.03 14.40 -27.76
C ASN A 258 14.39 14.11 -26.39
N GLY A 259 13.46 13.18 -26.31
CA GLY A 259 12.96 12.68 -25.02
C GLY A 259 14.10 12.04 -24.21
N VAL A 260 14.11 12.30 -22.92
CA VAL A 260 15.12 11.76 -21.99
C VAL A 260 14.69 10.38 -21.52
N CYS A 261 15.53 9.36 -21.77
CA CYS A 261 15.29 8.00 -21.30
C CYS A 261 15.69 7.87 -19.83
N LYS A 262 14.80 7.30 -19.03
CA LYS A 262 15.03 6.94 -17.63
C LYS A 262 14.81 5.44 -17.44
N GLU A 263 15.67 4.81 -16.63
CA GLU A 263 15.51 3.41 -16.27
C GLU A 263 14.33 3.25 -15.28
N GLY A 264 13.36 2.43 -15.66
CA GLY A 264 12.26 2.02 -14.79
C GLY A 264 12.45 0.60 -14.23
N TRP A 265 11.36 -0.01 -13.78
CA TRP A 265 11.35 -1.40 -13.33
C TRP A 265 11.16 -2.33 -14.53
N ASN A 266 12.29 -2.94 -14.98
CA ASN A 266 12.33 -3.83 -16.16
C ASN A 266 11.80 -3.20 -17.46
N ARG A 267 11.74 -1.86 -17.53
CA ARG A 267 11.28 -1.10 -18.68
C ARG A 267 11.99 0.25 -18.77
N PHE A 268 11.91 0.90 -19.91
CA PHE A 268 12.30 2.29 -20.05
C PHE A 268 11.11 3.24 -19.79
N ILE A 269 11.41 4.46 -19.42
CA ILE A 269 10.46 5.56 -19.27
C ILE A 269 11.00 6.75 -20.05
N CYS A 270 10.26 7.25 -21.04
CA CYS A 270 10.65 8.46 -21.76
C CYS A 270 10.04 9.69 -21.10
N ASP A 271 10.89 10.62 -20.70
CA ASP A 271 10.50 11.94 -20.27
C ASP A 271 10.44 12.86 -21.49
N CYS A 272 9.23 13.20 -21.91
CA CYS A 272 8.97 14.04 -23.08
C CYS A 272 8.86 15.53 -22.74
N THR A 273 9.16 15.93 -21.50
CA THR A 273 9.06 17.31 -21.05
C THR A 273 9.91 18.24 -21.92
N GLY A 274 9.29 19.32 -22.43
CA GLY A 274 9.98 20.31 -23.28
C GLY A 274 10.23 19.88 -24.72
N THR A 275 9.84 18.66 -25.12
CA THR A 275 10.04 18.17 -26.50
C THR A 275 8.91 18.65 -27.44
N GLY A 276 7.74 18.99 -26.92
CA GLY A 276 6.54 19.23 -27.70
C GLY A 276 5.84 17.97 -28.21
N PHE A 277 6.37 16.79 -27.84
CA PHE A 277 5.85 15.49 -28.21
C PHE A 277 5.35 14.74 -26.97
N TRP A 278 4.58 13.68 -27.18
CA TRP A 278 3.97 12.86 -26.14
C TRP A 278 3.92 11.38 -26.58
N ALA A 279 3.23 10.55 -25.84
CA ALA A 279 3.21 9.09 -25.91
C ALA A 279 4.43 8.43 -25.27
N THR A 280 4.42 7.08 -25.23
CA THR A 280 5.40 6.26 -24.50
C THR A 280 6.84 6.49 -24.95
N THR A 281 7.04 6.87 -26.20
CA THR A 281 8.36 7.10 -26.84
C THR A 281 8.54 8.53 -27.34
N CYS A 282 7.69 9.48 -26.95
CA CYS A 282 7.72 10.88 -27.39
C CYS A 282 7.61 11.04 -28.91
N GLU A 283 6.77 10.26 -29.59
CA GLU A 283 6.68 10.25 -31.07
C GLU A 283 5.37 10.80 -31.64
N ARG A 284 4.43 11.29 -30.80
CA ARG A 284 3.13 11.85 -31.21
C ARG A 284 2.99 13.29 -30.77
#